data_8f025500eca8819bb16cade968c92a94
#
_entry.id   8f025500eca8819bb16cade968c92a94
#
_cell.length_a   1.000
_cell.length_b   1.000
_cell.length_c   1.000
_cell.angle_alpha   90.00
_cell.angle_beta   90.00
_cell.angle_gamma   90.00
#
_symmetry.space_group_name_H-M   'P 1'
#
loop_
_entity.id
_entity.type
_entity.pdbx_description
1 polymer ?
#
loop_
_entity_poly.entity_id
_entity_poly.type
_entity_poly.pdbx_seq_one_letter_code
_entity_poly.pdbx_strand_id
1 'polypeptide(L)'
;MRSPLNTLFCLLFVVVSPLMAKEAPKDHVKLLTIGNSFANDATAYLPAMAKAGGKDLLLFRANLGGCSFERHARHMKAFELNPADPEGSPYKGTFIHSLTDDVTPPGIATGGTEVNKNSKQLPKQFSLRQALEAEKWDYVTIQQLSNDSYKFETFEPFAGEIVAYVRKYAPTAEIVILQTWAYREDCPLYKDGFDQQKMFDGLIAAYNQLGEKYSLRSVPVGTAMQEARKLPRWTFKFPDPKFNYKEPVAGTKPEQTGSLNVGWTVKKTVVPVKALEPSVGAASGGVATQPAAAEKVEKLVASLDFKHCNAEGRYLGASVFYGFLFGGKVAENSFVPPGVKPEDASVLRGIADTVLAKVPAHAALK
;
A
#
# COMPACT_ATOMS: atom_id res chain seq x y z
N MET A 1 47.66 -63.99 -16.35
CA MET A 1 47.29 -62.59 -16.62
C MET A 1 45.97 -62.31 -15.90
N ARG A 2 46.02 -61.57 -14.80
CA ARG A 2 44.84 -61.22 -13.99
C ARG A 2 44.53 -59.76 -14.25
N SER A 3 43.30 -59.45 -14.71
CA SER A 3 42.79 -58.10 -14.96
C SER A 3 42.34 -57.47 -13.63
N PRO A 4 42.62 -56.17 -13.37
CA PRO A 4 42.12 -55.52 -12.17
C PRO A 4 40.69 -54.97 -12.41
N LEU A 5 39.81 -55.28 -11.46
CA LEU A 5 38.44 -54.79 -11.39
C LEU A 5 38.48 -53.33 -10.84
N ASN A 6 38.13 -52.36 -11.67
CA ASN A 6 37.97 -50.96 -11.27
C ASN A 6 36.59 -50.78 -10.58
N THR A 7 36.61 -50.63 -9.26
CA THR A 7 35.44 -50.30 -8.48
C THR A 7 35.22 -48.78 -8.51
N LEU A 8 34.22 -48.35 -9.25
CA LEU A 8 33.78 -46.94 -9.28
C LEU A 8 32.96 -46.59 -8.03
N PHE A 9 33.55 -45.80 -7.14
CA PHE A 9 32.86 -45.29 -5.94
C PHE A 9 32.05 -44.06 -6.36
N CYS A 10 30.73 -44.20 -6.52
CA CYS A 10 29.82 -43.04 -6.63
C CYS A 10 29.61 -42.39 -5.28
N LEU A 11 30.25 -41.25 -5.04
CA LEU A 11 29.93 -40.38 -3.87
C LEU A 11 28.58 -39.71 -4.12
N LEU A 12 27.57 -40.13 -3.41
CA LEU A 12 26.26 -39.44 -3.36
C LEU A 12 26.40 -38.20 -2.46
N PHE A 13 26.51 -37.01 -3.08
CA PHE A 13 26.39 -35.75 -2.35
C PHE A 13 24.93 -35.54 -1.97
N VAL A 14 24.56 -35.84 -0.72
CA VAL A 14 23.28 -35.41 -0.17
C VAL A 14 23.39 -33.91 0.14
N VAL A 15 22.82 -33.10 -0.74
CA VAL A 15 22.63 -31.67 -0.46
C VAL A 15 21.55 -31.54 0.59
N VAL A 16 21.95 -31.47 1.86
CA VAL A 16 21.05 -31.09 2.95
C VAL A 16 20.80 -29.59 2.81
N SER A 17 19.69 -29.21 2.18
CA SER A 17 19.22 -27.84 2.24
C SER A 17 18.95 -27.48 3.70
N PRO A 18 19.55 -26.41 4.25
CA PRO A 18 19.24 -26.00 5.60
C PRO A 18 17.75 -25.63 5.66
N LEU A 19 17.00 -26.34 6.49
CA LEU A 19 15.62 -25.97 6.85
C LEU A 19 15.70 -24.60 7.53
N MET A 20 15.37 -23.53 6.80
CA MET A 20 15.38 -22.17 7.34
C MET A 20 14.37 -22.12 8.49
N ALA A 21 14.86 -21.95 9.70
CA ALA A 21 14.02 -21.80 10.89
C ALA A 21 13.11 -20.57 10.69
N LYS A 22 11.81 -20.77 10.89
CA LYS A 22 10.84 -19.65 10.91
C LYS A 22 11.27 -18.70 12.02
N GLU A 23 11.38 -17.41 11.70
CA GLU A 23 11.74 -16.37 12.68
C GLU A 23 10.77 -16.41 13.87
N ALA A 24 11.30 -16.27 15.10
CA ALA A 24 10.47 -16.25 16.29
C ALA A 24 9.52 -15.04 16.25
N PRO A 25 8.28 -15.17 16.78
CA PRO A 25 7.34 -14.06 16.88
C PRO A 25 7.97 -12.87 17.60
N LYS A 26 7.82 -11.67 17.05
CA LYS A 26 8.27 -10.41 17.66
C LYS A 26 7.14 -9.82 18.50
N ASP A 27 7.46 -9.21 19.63
CA ASP A 27 6.49 -8.48 20.45
C ASP A 27 6.56 -6.96 20.23
N HIS A 28 7.71 -6.46 19.76
CA HIS A 28 7.96 -5.04 19.47
C HIS A 28 8.42 -4.87 18.04
N VAL A 29 7.84 -3.93 17.31
CA VAL A 29 8.20 -3.61 15.93
C VAL A 29 8.12 -2.10 15.68
N LYS A 30 9.15 -1.54 15.08
CA LYS A 30 9.20 -0.17 14.56
C LYS A 30 9.17 -0.20 13.04
N LEU A 31 8.08 0.32 12.45
CA LEU A 31 7.82 0.33 11.02
C LEU A 31 7.78 1.75 10.48
N LEU A 32 8.63 2.05 9.50
CA LEU A 32 8.53 3.22 8.64
C LEU A 32 7.97 2.82 7.27
N THR A 33 6.98 3.54 6.76
CA THR A 33 6.51 3.35 5.38
C THR A 33 6.93 4.51 4.49
N ILE A 34 7.55 4.20 3.35
CA ILE A 34 7.87 5.15 2.27
C ILE A 34 6.96 4.79 1.10
N GLY A 35 5.96 5.61 0.83
CA GLY A 35 4.94 5.26 -0.17
C GLY A 35 3.91 6.35 -0.42
N ASN A 36 2.69 5.91 -0.62
CA ASN A 36 1.56 6.79 -0.95
C ASN A 36 0.28 6.31 -0.25
N SER A 37 -0.89 6.65 -0.81
CA SER A 37 -2.20 6.27 -0.25
C SER A 37 -2.39 4.75 -0.13
N PHE A 38 -1.71 3.94 -0.95
CA PHE A 38 -1.78 2.48 -0.84
C PHE A 38 -1.11 1.97 0.45
N ALA A 39 0.02 2.55 0.86
CA ALA A 39 0.61 2.23 2.17
C ALA A 39 -0.31 2.67 3.33
N ASN A 40 -1.01 3.82 3.17
CA ASN A 40 -2.00 4.25 4.16
C ASN A 40 -3.15 3.25 4.28
N ASP A 41 -3.69 2.77 3.15
CA ASP A 41 -4.77 1.78 3.14
C ASP A 41 -4.32 0.44 3.74
N ALA A 42 -3.16 -0.09 3.30
CA ALA A 42 -2.65 -1.38 3.77
C ALA A 42 -2.28 -1.40 5.26
N THR A 43 -1.93 -0.24 5.84
CA THR A 43 -1.60 -0.12 7.27
C THR A 43 -2.70 0.54 8.10
N ALA A 44 -3.90 0.76 7.53
CA ALA A 44 -4.96 1.52 8.17
C ALA A 44 -5.38 0.93 9.53
N TYR A 45 -5.58 -0.38 9.60
CA TYR A 45 -5.99 -1.08 10.81
C TYR A 45 -4.84 -1.79 11.53
N LEU A 46 -3.61 -1.67 11.04
CA LEU A 46 -2.45 -2.35 11.62
C LEU A 46 -2.20 -1.98 13.10
N PRO A 47 -2.29 -0.70 13.52
CA PRO A 47 -2.12 -0.36 14.93
C PRO A 47 -3.19 -0.99 15.83
N ALA A 48 -4.45 -1.03 15.39
CA ALA A 48 -5.54 -1.65 16.14
C ALA A 48 -5.38 -3.18 16.23
N MET A 49 -4.93 -3.83 15.16
CA MET A 49 -4.61 -5.26 15.16
C MET A 49 -3.44 -5.56 16.08
N ALA A 50 -2.38 -4.74 16.07
CA ALA A 50 -1.24 -4.88 16.98
C ALA A 50 -1.71 -4.78 18.44
N LYS A 51 -2.50 -3.76 18.78
CA LYS A 51 -3.09 -3.57 20.11
C LYS A 51 -3.91 -4.79 20.56
N ALA A 52 -4.81 -5.27 19.70
CA ALA A 52 -5.64 -6.44 20.01
C ALA A 52 -4.84 -7.73 20.19
N GLY A 53 -3.71 -7.87 19.51
CA GLY A 53 -2.76 -8.97 19.67
C GLY A 53 -1.75 -8.77 20.80
N GLY A 54 -1.85 -7.70 21.60
CA GLY A 54 -0.90 -7.39 22.69
C GLY A 54 0.50 -7.04 22.17
N LYS A 55 0.62 -6.57 20.92
CA LYS A 55 1.89 -6.24 20.27
C LYS A 55 2.18 -4.76 20.32
N ASP A 56 3.43 -4.38 20.57
CA ASP A 56 3.91 -3.01 20.58
C ASP A 56 4.41 -2.63 19.18
N LEU A 57 3.63 -1.80 18.50
CA LEU A 57 3.94 -1.25 17.18
C LEU A 57 4.21 0.24 17.28
N LEU A 58 5.37 0.68 16.82
CA LEU A 58 5.60 2.06 16.45
C LEU A 58 5.50 2.18 14.92
N LEU A 59 4.45 2.83 14.44
CA LEU A 59 4.24 3.09 13.01
C LEU A 59 4.48 4.56 12.69
N PHE A 60 5.31 4.83 11.68
CA PHE A 60 5.48 6.14 11.10
C PHE A 60 5.33 6.11 9.58
N ARG A 61 4.68 7.13 9.01
CA ARG A 61 4.36 7.17 7.59
C ARG A 61 5.03 8.36 6.91
N ALA A 62 6.03 8.11 6.07
CA ALA A 62 6.58 9.05 5.10
C ALA A 62 5.88 8.87 3.74
N ASN A 63 4.54 8.99 3.74
CA ASN A 63 3.70 8.75 2.58
C ASN A 63 3.21 10.08 1.98
N LEU A 64 3.24 10.17 0.65
CA LEU A 64 2.71 11.30 -0.11
C LEU A 64 1.65 10.81 -1.10
N GLY A 65 0.52 11.49 -1.19
CA GLY A 65 -0.54 11.14 -2.14
C GLY A 65 -0.02 11.08 -3.57
N GLY A 66 -0.26 9.94 -4.26
CA GLY A 66 0.16 9.75 -5.64
C GLY A 66 1.67 9.84 -5.88
N CYS A 67 2.50 9.47 -4.90
CA CYS A 67 3.96 9.54 -5.00
C CYS A 67 4.52 8.28 -5.67
N SER A 68 5.39 8.48 -6.67
CA SER A 68 6.18 7.46 -7.33
C SER A 68 7.57 7.33 -6.70
N PHE A 69 8.32 6.29 -7.05
CA PHE A 69 9.73 6.19 -6.70
C PHE A 69 10.54 7.38 -7.22
N GLU A 70 10.28 7.83 -8.46
CA GLU A 70 10.92 9.01 -9.03
C GLU A 70 10.71 10.25 -8.15
N ARG A 71 9.46 10.47 -7.73
CA ARG A 71 9.14 11.64 -6.91
C ARG A 71 9.77 11.57 -5.53
N HIS A 72 9.80 10.41 -4.87
CA HIS A 72 10.55 10.24 -3.62
C HIS A 72 12.04 10.52 -3.82
N ALA A 73 12.65 9.98 -4.89
CA ALA A 73 14.07 10.22 -5.20
C ALA A 73 14.36 11.69 -5.46
N ARG A 74 13.48 12.42 -6.13
CA ARG A 74 13.59 13.85 -6.35
C ARG A 74 13.58 14.64 -5.04
N HIS A 75 12.66 14.33 -4.13
CA HIS A 75 12.64 14.96 -2.80
C HIS A 75 13.91 14.67 -1.98
N MET A 76 14.44 13.44 -2.04
CA MET A 76 15.71 13.10 -1.40
C MET A 76 16.85 13.96 -1.93
N LYS A 77 16.97 14.06 -3.27
CA LYS A 77 18.02 14.85 -3.93
C LYS A 77 17.91 16.34 -3.59
N ALA A 78 16.70 16.88 -3.57
CA ALA A 78 16.47 18.29 -3.18
C ALA A 78 16.96 18.56 -1.75
N PHE A 79 16.64 17.68 -0.79
CA PHE A 79 17.11 17.82 0.58
C PHE A 79 18.63 17.72 0.72
N GLU A 80 19.27 16.76 0.06
CA GLU A 80 20.73 16.60 0.13
C GLU A 80 21.48 17.79 -0.51
N LEU A 81 20.89 18.36 -1.57
CA LEU A 81 21.46 19.56 -2.22
C LEU A 81 21.31 20.82 -1.36
N ASN A 82 20.12 21.01 -0.79
CA ASN A 82 19.81 22.16 0.08
C ASN A 82 18.76 21.75 1.13
N PRO A 83 19.15 21.50 2.39
CA PRO A 83 18.19 21.12 3.45
C PRO A 83 17.13 22.19 3.76
N ALA A 84 17.32 23.44 3.33
CA ALA A 84 16.35 24.52 3.49
C ALA A 84 15.31 24.57 2.35
N ASP A 85 15.50 23.81 1.28
CA ASP A 85 14.56 23.74 0.17
C ASP A 85 13.28 22.99 0.63
N PRO A 86 12.09 23.63 0.58
CA PRO A 86 10.84 22.99 0.96
C PRO A 86 10.49 21.75 0.10
N GLU A 87 10.99 21.65 -1.14
CA GLU A 87 10.86 20.46 -1.99
C GLU A 87 11.53 19.23 -1.34
N GLY A 88 12.61 19.43 -0.59
CA GLY A 88 13.31 18.37 0.14
C GLY A 88 12.61 17.87 1.40
N SER A 89 11.60 18.60 1.89
CA SER A 89 10.89 18.30 3.16
C SER A 89 9.37 18.26 2.98
N PRO A 90 8.83 17.44 2.04
CA PRO A 90 7.40 17.44 1.72
C PRO A 90 6.55 16.60 2.67
N TYR A 91 7.18 15.76 3.51
CA TYR A 91 6.46 14.79 4.32
C TYR A 91 5.80 15.43 5.54
N LYS A 92 4.66 14.88 5.92
CA LYS A 92 3.91 15.23 7.13
C LYS A 92 3.47 13.93 7.78
N GLY A 93 3.62 13.81 9.07
CA GLY A 93 3.20 12.60 9.78
C GLY A 93 3.47 12.71 11.27
N THR A 94 2.92 11.77 11.99
CA THR A 94 3.11 11.58 13.43
C THR A 94 3.38 10.11 13.69
N PHE A 95 4.05 9.84 14.79
CA PHE A 95 4.22 8.49 15.30
C PHE A 95 2.87 7.97 15.82
N ILE A 96 2.59 6.70 15.55
CA ILE A 96 1.42 5.99 16.07
C ILE A 96 1.94 4.83 16.90
N HIS A 97 1.61 4.83 18.19
CA HIS A 97 1.93 3.76 19.14
C HIS A 97 0.71 2.89 19.39
N SER A 98 0.77 1.61 19.04
CA SER A 98 -0.39 0.72 19.14
C SER A 98 -0.95 0.58 20.55
N LEU A 99 -0.09 0.59 21.56
CA LEU A 99 -0.51 0.35 22.97
C LEU A 99 -0.96 1.62 23.70
N THR A 100 -0.44 2.79 23.31
CA THR A 100 -0.68 4.05 24.05
C THR A 100 -1.65 4.99 23.39
N ASP A 101 -1.74 4.94 22.03
CA ASP A 101 -2.59 5.87 21.29
C ASP A 101 -4.02 5.34 21.13
N ASP A 102 -4.96 6.25 20.85
CA ASP A 102 -6.28 5.85 20.38
C ASP A 102 -6.20 5.37 18.93
N VAL A 103 -6.17 4.05 18.76
CA VAL A 103 -6.09 3.38 17.46
C VAL A 103 -7.42 2.79 17.01
N THR A 104 -8.51 3.15 17.69
CA THR A 104 -9.87 2.66 17.38
C THR A 104 -10.40 3.36 16.12
N PRO A 105 -10.83 2.63 15.07
CA PRO A 105 -11.48 3.23 13.90
C PRO A 105 -12.83 3.89 14.24
N PRO A 106 -13.21 5.03 13.63
CA PRO A 106 -12.55 5.76 12.55
C PRO A 106 -11.42 6.68 13.01
N GLY A 107 -11.17 6.78 14.31
CA GLY A 107 -10.12 7.57 14.93
C GLY A 107 -8.73 6.97 14.79
N ILE A 108 -8.41 6.31 13.65
CA ILE A 108 -7.02 6.05 13.30
C ILE A 108 -6.40 7.42 13.11
N ALA A 109 -5.87 7.90 14.21
CA ALA A 109 -5.33 9.23 14.31
C ALA A 109 -4.39 9.50 13.14
N THR A 110 -4.81 10.39 12.31
CA THR A 110 -3.90 11.20 11.53
C THR A 110 -3.25 12.17 12.53
N GLY A 111 -2.46 11.63 13.44
CA GLY A 111 -1.76 12.39 14.45
C GLY A 111 -2.23 12.09 15.88
N GLY A 112 -1.59 11.15 16.56
CA GLY A 112 -1.63 11.06 18.01
C GLY A 112 -1.13 12.38 18.62
N THR A 113 -1.90 12.98 19.52
CA THR A 113 -1.56 14.25 20.18
C THR A 113 -0.57 14.06 21.32
N GLU A 114 -0.26 12.82 21.69
CA GLU A 114 0.77 12.53 22.68
C GLU A 114 2.00 11.92 22.00
N VAL A 115 2.93 12.80 21.71
CA VAL A 115 4.29 12.40 21.29
C VAL A 115 4.91 11.66 22.48
N ASN A 116 5.30 10.41 22.28
CA ASN A 116 6.16 9.73 23.24
C ASN A 116 7.35 10.66 23.54
N LYS A 117 7.50 11.10 24.78
CA LYS A 117 8.51 12.07 25.22
C LYS A 117 9.95 11.61 24.90
N ASN A 118 10.13 10.34 24.53
CA ASN A 118 11.40 9.74 24.17
C ASN A 118 11.62 9.61 22.65
N SER A 119 10.61 9.87 21.79
CA SER A 119 10.81 9.89 20.36
C SER A 119 11.36 11.26 19.91
N LYS A 120 12.29 11.25 18.96
CA LYS A 120 12.82 12.47 18.36
C LYS A 120 11.68 13.21 17.67
N GLN A 121 11.33 14.40 18.17
CA GLN A 121 10.30 15.22 17.54
C GLN A 121 10.75 15.67 16.15
N LEU A 122 9.96 15.30 15.14
CA LEU A 122 10.17 15.81 13.80
C LEU A 122 9.46 17.15 13.62
N PRO A 123 9.99 18.04 12.76
CA PRO A 123 9.30 19.28 12.39
C PRO A 123 7.97 18.96 11.69
N LYS A 124 7.06 19.95 11.62
CA LYS A 124 5.73 19.80 10.98
C LYS A 124 5.82 19.29 9.54
N GLN A 125 6.89 19.68 8.82
CA GLN A 125 7.29 19.13 7.54
C GLN A 125 8.73 18.62 7.68
N PHE A 126 9.01 17.45 7.13
CA PHE A 126 10.29 16.78 7.29
C PHE A 126 10.75 16.13 5.99
N SER A 127 12.04 15.89 5.89
CA SER A 127 12.66 15.12 4.81
C SER A 127 12.63 13.62 5.09
N LEU A 128 12.82 12.83 4.05
CA LEU A 128 12.94 11.37 4.21
C LEU A 128 14.14 11.00 5.10
N ARG A 129 15.25 11.72 5.01
CA ARG A 129 16.42 11.53 5.88
C ARG A 129 16.06 11.70 7.36
N GLN A 130 15.35 12.77 7.70
CA GLN A 130 14.92 13.01 9.08
C GLN A 130 14.00 11.89 9.60
N ALA A 131 13.11 11.36 8.74
CA ALA A 131 12.27 10.21 9.11
C ALA A 131 13.08 8.93 9.33
N LEU A 132 14.08 8.65 8.48
CA LEU A 132 14.96 7.49 8.62
C LEU A 132 15.84 7.57 9.87
N GLU A 133 16.34 8.75 10.21
CA GLU A 133 17.20 8.99 11.38
C GLU A 133 16.41 9.15 12.70
N ALA A 134 15.07 9.21 12.64
CA ALA A 134 14.24 9.47 13.82
C ALA A 134 14.25 8.31 14.84
N GLU A 135 14.33 7.07 14.34
CA GLU A 135 14.29 5.86 15.16
C GLU A 135 15.25 4.79 14.61
N LYS A 136 15.53 3.77 15.44
CA LYS A 136 16.12 2.51 14.96
C LYS A 136 15.00 1.64 14.42
N TRP A 137 14.71 1.78 13.14
CA TRP A 137 13.65 1.04 12.47
C TRP A 137 13.97 -0.45 12.36
N ASP A 138 13.00 -1.32 12.65
CA ASP A 138 13.10 -2.75 12.34
C ASP A 138 12.81 -2.99 10.86
N TYR A 139 11.81 -2.27 10.32
CA TYR A 139 11.40 -2.39 8.93
C TYR A 139 11.17 -1.01 8.29
N VAL A 140 11.58 -0.92 7.04
CA VAL A 140 11.24 0.21 6.16
C VAL A 140 10.57 -0.35 4.91
N THR A 141 9.30 0.01 4.65
CA THR A 141 8.63 -0.41 3.42
C THR A 141 8.85 0.59 2.30
N ILE A 142 8.99 0.08 1.07
CA ILE A 142 9.00 0.86 -0.15
C ILE A 142 7.95 0.32 -1.13
N GLN A 143 7.36 1.19 -1.95
CA GLN A 143 6.39 0.82 -2.99
C GLN A 143 6.35 1.82 -4.14
N GLN A 144 6.04 1.36 -5.34
CA GLN A 144 5.82 2.21 -6.51
C GLN A 144 4.41 2.81 -6.51
N LEU A 145 4.22 3.92 -7.23
CA LEU A 145 2.90 4.47 -7.56
C LEU A 145 2.06 3.41 -8.27
N SER A 146 0.81 3.26 -7.86
CA SER A 146 -0.05 2.19 -8.35
C SER A 146 -0.27 2.18 -9.87
N ASN A 147 -0.26 3.34 -10.54
CA ASN A 147 -0.35 3.44 -11.99
C ASN A 147 0.88 2.88 -12.73
N ASP A 148 2.01 2.80 -12.04
CA ASP A 148 3.30 2.43 -12.59
C ASP A 148 3.81 1.10 -12.01
N SER A 149 3.16 0.59 -10.96
CA SER A 149 3.63 -0.57 -10.19
C SER A 149 3.62 -1.90 -10.95
N TYR A 150 2.96 -1.97 -12.11
CA TYR A 150 2.96 -3.13 -13.01
C TYR A 150 3.93 -2.99 -14.20
N LYS A 151 4.79 -1.93 -14.18
CA LYS A 151 5.74 -1.57 -15.24
C LYS A 151 7.13 -1.44 -14.64
N PHE A 152 7.93 -2.49 -14.68
CA PHE A 152 9.25 -2.51 -14.02
C PHE A 152 10.19 -1.40 -14.52
N GLU A 153 10.07 -1.01 -15.79
CA GLU A 153 10.83 0.08 -16.40
C GLU A 153 10.67 1.43 -15.70
N THR A 154 9.61 1.59 -14.88
CA THR A 154 9.38 2.81 -14.10
C THR A 154 10.03 2.79 -12.71
N PHE A 155 10.60 1.65 -12.31
CA PHE A 155 11.21 1.48 -10.99
C PHE A 155 12.62 2.04 -10.93
N GLU A 156 13.41 1.82 -11.97
CA GLU A 156 14.83 2.19 -12.01
C GLU A 156 15.08 3.49 -12.76
N PRO A 157 16.06 4.29 -12.32
CA PRO A 157 17.03 4.01 -11.23
C PRO A 157 16.51 4.34 -9.81
N PHE A 158 15.32 4.84 -9.69
CA PHE A 158 14.78 5.50 -8.50
C PHE A 158 14.60 4.54 -7.31
N ALA A 159 14.17 3.31 -7.55
CA ALA A 159 14.07 2.30 -6.49
C ALA A 159 15.45 2.00 -5.89
N GLY A 160 16.47 1.85 -6.73
CA GLY A 160 17.85 1.65 -6.28
C GLY A 160 18.39 2.83 -5.47
N GLU A 161 18.08 4.06 -5.88
CA GLU A 161 18.44 5.28 -5.12
C GLU A 161 17.79 5.28 -3.73
N ILE A 162 16.50 4.92 -3.63
CA ILE A 162 15.79 4.83 -2.34
C ILE A 162 16.39 3.73 -1.47
N VAL A 163 16.64 2.55 -2.02
CA VAL A 163 17.27 1.43 -1.29
C VAL A 163 18.63 1.85 -0.73
N ALA A 164 19.47 2.49 -1.54
CA ALA A 164 20.78 3.00 -1.09
C ALA A 164 20.64 4.06 0.02
N TYR A 165 19.66 4.93 -0.12
CA TYR A 165 19.38 5.98 0.86
C TYR A 165 18.90 5.41 2.21
N VAL A 166 18.00 4.43 2.18
CA VAL A 166 17.57 3.73 3.39
C VAL A 166 18.73 3.01 4.06
N ARG A 167 19.55 2.28 3.30
CA ARG A 167 20.75 1.60 3.82
C ARG A 167 21.75 2.56 4.46
N LYS A 168 21.85 3.77 3.94
CA LYS A 168 22.74 4.82 4.48
C LYS A 168 22.24 5.38 5.82
N TYR A 169 20.95 5.71 5.94
CA TYR A 169 20.42 6.47 7.07
C TYR A 169 19.62 5.62 8.09
N ALA A 170 19.26 4.38 7.74
CA ALA A 170 18.67 3.39 8.63
C ALA A 170 19.31 2.00 8.39
N PRO A 171 20.64 1.85 8.62
CA PRO A 171 21.41 0.68 8.20
C PRO A 171 21.00 -0.63 8.88
N THR A 172 20.31 -0.56 10.00
CA THR A 172 19.83 -1.75 10.74
C THR A 172 18.43 -2.20 10.32
N ALA A 173 17.72 -1.38 9.53
CA ALA A 173 16.37 -1.70 9.11
C ALA A 173 16.37 -2.74 7.97
N GLU A 174 15.49 -3.71 8.07
CA GLU A 174 15.15 -4.52 6.91
C GLU A 174 14.29 -3.70 5.94
N ILE A 175 14.75 -3.56 4.69
CA ILE A 175 13.94 -2.95 3.63
C ILE A 175 13.02 -4.03 3.08
N VAL A 176 11.70 -3.78 3.08
CA VAL A 176 10.71 -4.69 2.54
C VAL A 176 9.82 -3.99 1.51
N ILE A 177 9.35 -4.74 0.54
CA ILE A 177 8.47 -4.24 -0.50
C ILE A 177 7.02 -4.34 -0.01
N LEU A 178 6.26 -3.25 -0.05
CA LEU A 178 4.81 -3.36 -0.03
C LEU A 178 4.35 -3.70 -1.45
N GLN A 179 3.97 -4.95 -1.66
CA GLN A 179 3.35 -5.38 -2.91
C GLN A 179 1.94 -4.78 -2.99
N THR A 180 1.74 -3.83 -3.89
CA THR A 180 0.43 -3.20 -4.10
C THR A 180 -0.51 -4.16 -4.85
N TRP A 181 -1.75 -3.73 -5.10
CA TRP A 181 -2.80 -4.57 -5.69
C TRP A 181 -3.28 -4.02 -7.03
N ALA A 182 -3.78 -4.91 -7.87
CA ALA A 182 -4.47 -4.55 -9.10
C ALA A 182 -5.79 -3.83 -8.79
N TYR A 183 -6.19 -2.92 -9.67
CA TYR A 183 -7.42 -2.16 -9.53
C TYR A 183 -8.66 -3.02 -9.63
N ARG A 184 -9.81 -2.44 -9.31
CA ARG A 184 -11.12 -3.07 -9.46
C ARG A 184 -11.43 -3.32 -10.96
N GLU A 185 -12.21 -4.32 -11.25
CA GLU A 185 -12.46 -4.84 -12.60
C GLU A 185 -13.16 -3.84 -13.53
N ASP A 186 -13.90 -2.85 -12.99
CA ASP A 186 -14.50 -1.76 -13.76
C ASP A 186 -13.59 -0.52 -13.90
N CYS A 187 -12.30 -0.71 -13.72
CA CYS A 187 -11.32 0.36 -13.92
C CYS A 187 -11.30 0.80 -15.39
N PRO A 188 -11.41 2.11 -15.68
CA PRO A 188 -11.40 2.62 -17.07
C PRO A 188 -10.10 2.35 -17.84
N LEU A 189 -9.01 1.97 -17.16
CA LEU A 189 -7.74 1.57 -17.80
C LEU A 189 -7.81 0.19 -18.45
N TYR A 190 -8.79 -0.64 -18.08
CA TYR A 190 -8.94 -2.00 -18.61
C TYR A 190 -9.65 -1.95 -19.95
N LYS A 191 -8.87 -1.94 -21.01
CA LYS A 191 -9.30 -1.88 -22.40
C LYS A 191 -8.23 -2.50 -23.30
N ASP A 192 -8.57 -2.76 -24.53
CA ASP A 192 -7.64 -3.24 -25.57
C ASP A 192 -6.89 -4.51 -25.15
N GLY A 193 -7.60 -5.41 -24.43
CA GLY A 193 -7.06 -6.66 -23.93
C GLY A 193 -6.21 -6.53 -22.65
N PHE A 194 -6.04 -5.35 -22.06
CA PHE A 194 -5.51 -5.16 -20.72
C PHE A 194 -6.63 -5.24 -19.70
N ASP A 195 -6.48 -6.06 -18.67
CA ASP A 195 -7.49 -6.36 -17.66
C ASP A 195 -6.89 -6.44 -16.25
N GLN A 196 -7.72 -6.77 -15.28
CA GLN A 196 -7.33 -6.88 -13.87
C GLN A 196 -6.26 -7.97 -13.65
N GLN A 197 -6.39 -9.12 -14.33
CA GLN A 197 -5.43 -10.21 -14.19
C GLN A 197 -4.06 -9.82 -14.78
N LYS A 198 -4.04 -9.21 -15.96
CA LYS A 198 -2.79 -8.72 -16.56
C LYS A 198 -2.10 -7.64 -15.74
N MET A 199 -2.88 -6.75 -15.12
CA MET A 199 -2.32 -5.78 -14.17
C MET A 199 -1.70 -6.50 -12.97
N PHE A 200 -2.39 -7.50 -12.41
CA PHE A 200 -1.86 -8.29 -11.29
C PHE A 200 -0.59 -9.03 -11.66
N ASP A 201 -0.55 -9.71 -12.81
CA ASP A 201 0.62 -10.45 -13.28
C ASP A 201 1.84 -9.51 -13.48
N GLY A 202 1.61 -8.34 -14.06
CA GLY A 202 2.63 -7.32 -14.20
C GLY A 202 3.16 -6.79 -12.86
N LEU A 203 2.26 -6.57 -11.90
CA LEU A 203 2.60 -6.19 -10.52
C LEU A 203 3.53 -7.23 -9.86
N ILE A 204 3.14 -8.50 -9.92
CA ILE A 204 3.93 -9.60 -9.34
C ILE A 204 5.31 -9.67 -10.00
N ALA A 205 5.35 -9.62 -11.33
CA ALA A 205 6.62 -9.65 -12.06
C ALA A 205 7.54 -8.48 -11.69
N ALA A 206 7.01 -7.24 -11.63
CA ALA A 206 7.80 -6.06 -11.32
C ALA A 206 8.35 -6.08 -9.88
N TYR A 207 7.53 -6.43 -8.90
CA TYR A 207 7.97 -6.49 -7.51
C TYR A 207 8.91 -7.68 -7.23
N ASN A 208 8.75 -8.81 -7.92
CA ASN A 208 9.70 -9.93 -7.83
C ASN A 208 11.07 -9.51 -8.39
N GLN A 209 11.12 -8.85 -9.55
CA GLN A 209 12.37 -8.31 -10.09
C GLN A 209 13.06 -7.33 -9.14
N LEU A 210 12.30 -6.45 -8.49
CA LEU A 210 12.84 -5.55 -7.46
C LEU A 210 13.39 -6.34 -6.27
N GLY A 211 12.63 -7.33 -5.80
CA GLY A 211 13.03 -8.21 -4.69
C GLY A 211 14.30 -8.98 -4.98
N GLU A 212 14.41 -9.58 -6.16
CA GLU A 212 15.59 -10.32 -6.61
C GLU A 212 16.81 -9.40 -6.72
N LYS A 213 16.64 -8.23 -7.37
CA LYS A 213 17.74 -7.29 -7.63
C LYS A 213 18.39 -6.76 -6.34
N TYR A 214 17.62 -6.49 -5.30
CA TYR A 214 18.12 -5.88 -4.07
C TYR A 214 18.06 -6.80 -2.85
N SER A 215 17.69 -8.09 -3.04
CA SER A 215 17.49 -9.07 -1.98
C SER A 215 16.47 -8.63 -0.93
N LEU A 216 15.29 -8.17 -1.39
CA LEU A 216 14.21 -7.67 -0.55
C LEU A 216 13.06 -8.66 -0.48
N ARG A 217 12.50 -8.87 0.72
CA ARG A 217 11.24 -9.59 0.89
C ARG A 217 10.05 -8.69 0.57
N SER A 218 8.92 -9.30 0.20
CA SER A 218 7.67 -8.59 -0.06
C SER A 218 6.61 -8.89 0.99
N VAL A 219 5.90 -7.86 1.44
CA VAL A 219 4.63 -7.96 2.17
C VAL A 219 3.53 -8.19 1.11
N PRO A 220 2.97 -9.40 0.96
CA PRO A 220 2.22 -9.82 -0.22
C PRO A 220 0.74 -9.38 -0.21
N VAL A 221 0.48 -8.07 0.02
CA VAL A 221 -0.90 -7.55 0.11
C VAL A 221 -1.64 -7.73 -1.21
N GLY A 222 -0.98 -7.44 -2.35
CA GLY A 222 -1.59 -7.61 -3.68
C GLY A 222 -1.97 -9.06 -3.97
N THR A 223 -1.12 -10.01 -3.58
CA THR A 223 -1.41 -11.45 -3.69
C THR A 223 -2.59 -11.83 -2.81
N ALA A 224 -2.67 -11.35 -1.57
CA ALA A 224 -3.81 -11.62 -0.68
C ALA A 224 -5.13 -11.06 -1.24
N MET A 225 -5.10 -9.86 -1.82
CA MET A 225 -6.25 -9.26 -2.51
C MET A 225 -6.71 -10.13 -3.69
N GLN A 226 -5.78 -10.67 -4.47
CA GLN A 226 -6.09 -11.53 -5.61
C GLN A 226 -6.65 -12.88 -5.16
N GLU A 227 -6.14 -13.47 -4.07
CA GLU A 227 -6.70 -14.69 -3.50
C GLU A 227 -8.14 -14.49 -2.98
N ALA A 228 -8.39 -13.36 -2.31
CA ALA A 228 -9.74 -13.03 -1.86
C ALA A 228 -10.74 -12.90 -3.02
N ARG A 229 -10.34 -12.29 -4.15
CA ARG A 229 -11.18 -12.12 -5.35
C ARG A 229 -11.62 -13.44 -5.99
N LYS A 230 -10.93 -14.54 -5.72
CA LYS A 230 -11.35 -15.89 -6.18
C LYS A 230 -12.56 -16.45 -5.42
N LEU A 231 -12.85 -15.89 -4.25
CA LEU A 231 -13.97 -16.35 -3.42
C LEU A 231 -15.27 -15.65 -3.83
N PRO A 232 -16.42 -16.35 -3.83
CA PRO A 232 -17.72 -15.79 -4.26
C PRO A 232 -18.09 -14.48 -3.55
N ARG A 233 -17.65 -14.29 -2.29
CA ARG A 233 -17.90 -13.10 -1.48
C ARG A 233 -17.23 -11.86 -2.06
N TRP A 234 -16.03 -11.97 -2.65
CA TRP A 234 -15.24 -10.86 -3.22
C TRP A 234 -15.03 -10.95 -4.73
N THR A 235 -15.68 -11.90 -5.40
CA THR A 235 -15.74 -11.89 -6.86
C THR A 235 -16.54 -10.69 -7.31
N PHE A 236 -15.94 -9.85 -8.17
CA PHE A 236 -16.53 -8.60 -8.64
C PHE A 236 -17.87 -8.85 -9.34
N LYS A 237 -18.84 -8.00 -9.04
CA LYS A 237 -20.11 -7.91 -9.75
C LYS A 237 -20.30 -6.47 -10.18
N PHE A 238 -20.77 -6.29 -11.41
CA PHE A 238 -21.06 -4.95 -11.91
C PHE A 238 -22.06 -4.25 -10.99
N PRO A 239 -21.85 -2.95 -10.75
CA PRO A 239 -22.72 -2.16 -9.91
C PRO A 239 -24.15 -2.10 -10.46
N ASP A 240 -25.09 -1.76 -9.59
CA ASP A 240 -26.52 -1.69 -9.85
C ASP A 240 -26.85 -0.95 -11.17
N PRO A 241 -27.40 -1.64 -12.19
CA PRO A 241 -27.76 -1.04 -13.47
C PRO A 241 -28.96 -0.09 -13.38
N LYS A 242 -29.71 -0.10 -12.27
CA LYS A 242 -30.85 0.78 -12.03
C LYS A 242 -30.45 2.12 -11.43
N PHE A 243 -29.22 2.23 -10.93
CA PHE A 243 -28.72 3.47 -10.34
C PHE A 243 -28.49 4.54 -11.41
N ASN A 244 -28.96 5.76 -11.18
CA ASN A 244 -28.73 6.87 -12.11
C ASN A 244 -27.34 7.51 -11.85
N TYR A 245 -26.33 7.02 -12.56
CA TYR A 245 -24.94 7.53 -12.44
C TYR A 245 -24.77 8.94 -12.99
N LYS A 246 -25.67 9.42 -13.88
CA LYS A 246 -25.57 10.77 -14.48
C LYS A 246 -26.16 11.84 -13.56
N GLU A 247 -27.20 11.49 -12.83
CA GLU A 247 -27.92 12.41 -11.94
C GLU A 247 -28.18 11.72 -10.58
N PRO A 248 -27.11 11.49 -9.79
CA PRO A 248 -27.25 10.80 -8.53
C PRO A 248 -27.96 11.67 -7.49
N VAL A 249 -28.71 11.04 -6.58
CA VAL A 249 -29.39 11.72 -5.48
C VAL A 249 -28.47 11.75 -4.25
N ALA A 250 -28.53 12.85 -3.50
CA ALA A 250 -27.75 13.00 -2.25
C ALA A 250 -28.04 11.86 -1.26
N GLY A 251 -26.98 11.30 -0.66
CA GLY A 251 -27.08 10.23 0.33
C GLY A 251 -27.33 8.83 -0.28
N THR A 252 -27.50 8.73 -1.63
CA THR A 252 -27.62 7.45 -2.29
C THR A 252 -26.27 6.94 -2.77
N LYS A 253 -26.16 5.63 -2.97
CA LYS A 253 -25.03 4.95 -3.62
C LYS A 253 -25.54 3.74 -4.37
N PRO A 254 -24.91 3.35 -5.48
CA PRO A 254 -25.31 2.11 -6.16
C PRO A 254 -25.06 0.91 -5.25
N GLU A 255 -25.91 -0.10 -5.36
CA GLU A 255 -25.63 -1.40 -4.77
C GLU A 255 -24.39 -1.99 -5.45
N GLN A 256 -23.39 -2.34 -4.66
CA GLN A 256 -22.15 -2.92 -5.16
C GLN A 256 -21.62 -3.95 -4.17
N THR A 257 -21.33 -5.13 -4.68
CA THR A 257 -20.86 -6.28 -3.93
C THR A 257 -19.63 -6.88 -4.59
N GLY A 258 -18.95 -7.76 -3.88
CA GLY A 258 -17.83 -8.50 -4.45
C GLY A 258 -16.60 -7.61 -4.70
N SER A 259 -16.29 -6.67 -3.81
CA SER A 259 -15.14 -5.79 -3.99
C SER A 259 -14.41 -5.53 -2.67
N LEU A 260 -13.08 -5.46 -2.77
CA LEU A 260 -12.19 -4.98 -1.71
C LEU A 260 -11.82 -3.50 -1.89
N ASN A 261 -12.34 -2.86 -2.94
CA ASN A 261 -12.12 -1.45 -3.26
C ASN A 261 -13.35 -0.62 -2.91
N VAL A 262 -13.16 0.69 -2.75
CA VAL A 262 -14.23 1.67 -2.41
C VAL A 262 -15.37 1.63 -3.43
N GLY A 263 -15.03 1.66 -4.72
CA GLY A 263 -16.02 1.63 -5.79
C GLY A 263 -16.73 2.96 -6.02
N TRP A 264 -17.99 2.89 -6.40
CA TRP A 264 -18.81 4.06 -6.69
C TRP A 264 -19.29 4.76 -5.42
N THR A 265 -19.18 6.07 -5.41
CA THR A 265 -19.67 6.95 -4.35
C THR A 265 -20.37 8.17 -4.97
N VAL A 266 -21.28 8.80 -4.24
CA VAL A 266 -21.89 10.08 -4.64
C VAL A 266 -21.21 11.19 -3.85
N LYS A 267 -20.67 12.17 -4.57
CA LYS A 267 -19.94 13.31 -4.00
C LYS A 267 -20.55 14.63 -4.47
N LYS A 268 -20.55 15.63 -3.61
CA LYS A 268 -20.70 17.02 -4.04
C LYS A 268 -19.41 17.49 -4.71
N THR A 269 -19.51 18.10 -5.85
CA THR A 269 -18.41 18.76 -6.55
C THR A 269 -18.83 20.16 -6.97
N VAL A 270 -17.87 21.07 -7.08
CA VAL A 270 -18.09 22.43 -7.54
C VAL A 270 -17.67 22.49 -9.00
N VAL A 271 -18.61 22.80 -9.88
CA VAL A 271 -18.38 22.91 -11.32
C VAL A 271 -18.61 24.34 -11.80
N PRO A 272 -17.81 24.85 -12.76
CA PRO A 272 -18.09 26.13 -13.39
C PRO A 272 -19.43 26.07 -14.16
N VAL A 273 -20.26 27.11 -14.10
CA VAL A 273 -21.57 27.18 -14.81
C VAL A 273 -21.41 26.95 -16.31
N LYS A 274 -20.33 27.45 -16.93
CA LYS A 274 -20.02 27.21 -18.35
C LYS A 274 -19.90 25.76 -18.78
N ALA A 275 -19.65 24.84 -17.83
CA ALA A 275 -19.58 23.41 -18.11
C ALA A 275 -20.95 22.73 -18.15
N LEU A 276 -22.02 23.46 -17.85
CA LEU A 276 -23.40 22.94 -17.78
C LEU A 276 -24.23 23.31 -19.02
N GLU A 277 -23.74 24.22 -19.88
CA GLU A 277 -24.46 24.58 -21.11
C GLU A 277 -24.07 23.64 -22.26
N PRO A 278 -25.04 23.13 -23.04
CA PRO A 278 -24.74 22.46 -24.28
C PRO A 278 -24.06 23.45 -25.22
N SER A 279 -22.96 23.07 -25.86
CA SER A 279 -22.21 23.88 -26.81
C SER A 279 -23.12 24.27 -28.01
N VAL A 280 -23.77 25.39 -27.92
CA VAL A 280 -24.42 26.03 -29.09
C VAL A 280 -23.35 26.82 -29.81
N GLY A 281 -23.20 26.57 -31.11
CA GLY A 281 -22.11 27.04 -31.95
C GLY A 281 -21.85 28.53 -31.86
N ALA A 282 -20.58 28.87 -31.76
CA ALA A 282 -20.09 30.26 -31.72
C ALA A 282 -20.24 30.95 -33.07
N ALA A 283 -21.01 32.02 -33.08
CA ALA A 283 -20.95 33.06 -34.13
C ALA A 283 -20.19 34.27 -33.59
N SER A 284 -19.10 34.54 -34.26
CA SER A 284 -18.30 35.75 -34.46
C SER A 284 -18.45 36.99 -33.57
N GLY A 285 -17.34 37.47 -33.07
CA GLY A 285 -16.94 38.88 -33.00
C GLY A 285 -17.34 39.62 -31.71
N GLY A 286 -16.46 39.71 -30.74
CA GLY A 286 -16.58 40.62 -29.59
C GLY A 286 -15.25 40.75 -28.83
N VAL A 287 -14.92 42.01 -28.54
CA VAL A 287 -13.75 42.49 -27.80
C VAL A 287 -13.55 41.68 -26.50
N ALA A 288 -12.33 41.22 -26.25
CA ALA A 288 -11.93 40.49 -25.03
C ALA A 288 -12.07 41.38 -23.80
N THR A 289 -13.18 41.26 -23.10
CA THR A 289 -13.32 41.69 -21.71
C THR A 289 -12.79 40.57 -20.81
N GLN A 290 -12.07 40.94 -19.74
CA GLN A 290 -11.58 39.95 -18.76
C GLN A 290 -12.70 39.01 -18.32
N PRO A 291 -12.48 37.70 -18.25
CA PRO A 291 -13.52 36.77 -17.84
C PRO A 291 -13.95 37.09 -16.41
N ALA A 292 -15.21 37.47 -16.22
CA ALA A 292 -15.84 37.49 -14.90
C ALA A 292 -15.62 36.13 -14.23
N ALA A 293 -15.37 36.15 -12.93
CA ALA A 293 -15.18 34.92 -12.16
C ALA A 293 -16.34 33.97 -12.47
N ALA A 294 -16.05 32.84 -13.10
CA ALA A 294 -17.08 31.90 -13.52
C ALA A 294 -17.91 31.50 -12.30
N GLU A 295 -19.21 31.73 -12.36
CA GLU A 295 -20.15 31.31 -11.34
C GLU A 295 -20.02 29.81 -11.13
N LYS A 296 -19.90 29.38 -9.86
CA LYS A 296 -19.66 28.00 -9.47
C LYS A 296 -20.91 27.42 -8.85
N VAL A 297 -21.36 26.28 -9.34
CA VAL A 297 -22.53 25.57 -8.82
C VAL A 297 -22.11 24.24 -8.22
N GLU A 298 -22.66 23.91 -7.06
CA GLU A 298 -22.53 22.57 -6.48
C GLU A 298 -23.37 21.58 -7.28
N LYS A 299 -22.73 20.51 -7.73
CA LYS A 299 -23.38 19.37 -8.40
C LYS A 299 -23.04 18.08 -7.70
N LEU A 300 -24.03 17.18 -7.63
CA LEU A 300 -23.79 15.80 -7.24
C LEU A 300 -23.24 15.02 -8.42
N VAL A 301 -22.19 14.24 -8.19
CA VAL A 301 -21.59 13.37 -9.21
C VAL A 301 -21.36 11.97 -8.64
N ALA A 302 -21.65 10.96 -9.43
CA ALA A 302 -21.17 9.61 -9.16
C ALA A 302 -19.67 9.56 -9.48
N SER A 303 -18.88 9.09 -8.53
CA SER A 303 -17.42 9.01 -8.63
C SER A 303 -16.96 7.61 -8.34
N LEU A 304 -16.19 7.03 -9.24
CA LEU A 304 -15.60 5.70 -9.11
C LEU A 304 -14.19 5.79 -8.50
N ASP A 305 -14.01 5.18 -7.34
CA ASP A 305 -12.71 4.91 -6.77
C ASP A 305 -12.37 3.42 -6.92
N PHE A 306 -11.76 3.08 -8.02
CA PHE A 306 -11.35 1.71 -8.35
C PHE A 306 -10.01 1.30 -7.74
N LYS A 307 -9.33 2.21 -7.04
CA LYS A 307 -7.95 2.05 -6.55
C LYS A 307 -7.89 1.73 -5.06
N HIS A 308 -8.48 2.61 -4.25
CA HIS A 308 -8.35 2.55 -2.79
C HIS A 308 -9.22 1.46 -2.19
N CYS A 309 -8.75 0.95 -1.06
CA CYS A 309 -9.44 -0.11 -0.33
C CYS A 309 -10.68 0.39 0.40
N ASN A 310 -11.74 -0.42 0.41
CA ASN A 310 -12.82 -0.33 1.38
C ASN A 310 -12.38 -0.91 2.75
N ALA A 311 -13.29 -1.02 3.71
CA ALA A 311 -12.96 -1.54 5.04
C ALA A 311 -12.39 -2.97 4.99
N GLU A 312 -12.96 -3.86 4.18
CA GLU A 312 -12.52 -5.25 4.03
C GLU A 312 -11.12 -5.32 3.40
N GLY A 313 -10.86 -4.54 2.36
CA GLY A 313 -9.53 -4.47 1.71
C GLY A 313 -8.44 -3.90 2.63
N ARG A 314 -8.76 -2.85 3.41
CA ARG A 314 -7.86 -2.30 4.43
C ARG A 314 -7.58 -3.31 5.54
N TYR A 315 -8.59 -4.07 5.92
CA TYR A 315 -8.44 -5.10 6.95
C TYR A 315 -7.54 -6.24 6.47
N LEU A 316 -7.74 -6.69 5.23
CA LEU A 316 -6.87 -7.71 4.64
C LEU A 316 -5.42 -7.22 4.55
N GLY A 317 -5.18 -5.98 4.10
CA GLY A 317 -3.85 -5.38 4.07
C GLY A 317 -3.19 -5.35 5.44
N ALA A 318 -3.91 -4.88 6.46
CA ALA A 318 -3.43 -4.86 7.84
C ALA A 318 -3.18 -6.27 8.40
N SER A 319 -4.01 -7.26 8.04
CA SER A 319 -3.83 -8.67 8.41
C SER A 319 -2.53 -9.25 7.86
N VAL A 320 -2.23 -8.97 6.58
CA VAL A 320 -0.96 -9.40 5.96
C VAL A 320 0.24 -8.73 6.63
N PHE A 321 0.17 -7.40 6.87
CA PHE A 321 1.22 -6.70 7.61
C PHE A 321 1.43 -7.26 9.01
N TYR A 322 0.34 -7.47 9.76
CA TYR A 322 0.42 -8.01 11.12
C TYR A 322 1.17 -9.34 11.17
N GLY A 323 0.76 -10.30 10.34
CA GLY A 323 1.42 -11.61 10.31
C GLY A 323 2.87 -11.55 9.79
N PHE A 324 3.17 -10.66 8.83
CA PHE A 324 4.52 -10.47 8.31
C PHE A 324 5.48 -9.91 9.38
N LEU A 325 5.03 -8.90 10.13
CA LEU A 325 5.86 -8.17 11.09
C LEU A 325 6.04 -8.91 12.42
N PHE A 326 4.97 -9.49 12.94
CA PHE A 326 4.97 -10.09 14.27
C PHE A 326 5.10 -11.62 14.26
N GLY A 327 4.88 -12.26 13.11
CA GLY A 327 4.82 -13.73 13.02
C GLY A 327 3.55 -14.29 13.68
N GLY A 328 3.51 -15.60 13.89
CA GLY A 328 2.35 -16.29 14.45
C GLY A 328 1.20 -16.47 13.46
N LYS A 329 0.02 -16.81 13.98
CA LYS A 329 -1.20 -16.99 13.19
C LYS A 329 -2.06 -15.74 13.26
N VAL A 330 -2.32 -15.14 12.11
CA VAL A 330 -3.20 -13.97 11.99
C VAL A 330 -4.64 -14.33 12.38
N ALA A 331 -5.05 -15.57 12.12
CA ALA A 331 -6.38 -16.10 12.49
C ALA A 331 -6.70 -15.97 13.99
N GLU A 332 -5.70 -15.93 14.86
CA GLU A 332 -5.86 -15.78 16.31
C GLU A 332 -6.11 -14.32 16.76
N ASN A 333 -5.92 -13.33 15.88
CA ASN A 333 -6.17 -11.94 16.21
C ASN A 333 -7.68 -11.64 16.31
N SER A 334 -8.11 -11.06 17.43
CA SER A 334 -9.54 -10.82 17.73
C SER A 334 -10.10 -9.54 17.13
N PHE A 335 -9.27 -8.65 16.58
CA PHE A 335 -9.73 -7.38 16.05
C PHE A 335 -10.61 -7.54 14.81
N VAL A 336 -11.75 -6.87 14.82
CA VAL A 336 -12.65 -6.73 13.66
C VAL A 336 -13.03 -5.26 13.54
N PRO A 337 -12.74 -4.59 12.41
CA PRO A 337 -13.07 -3.19 12.28
C PRO A 337 -14.55 -2.95 12.02
N PRO A 338 -15.08 -1.77 12.35
CA PRO A 338 -16.44 -1.38 11.98
C PRO A 338 -16.68 -1.54 10.47
N GLY A 339 -17.83 -2.09 10.12
CA GLY A 339 -18.22 -2.30 8.72
C GLY A 339 -17.70 -3.59 8.08
N VAL A 340 -16.91 -4.38 8.79
CA VAL A 340 -16.52 -5.74 8.38
C VAL A 340 -17.28 -6.75 9.24
N LYS A 341 -17.91 -7.73 8.62
CA LYS A 341 -18.61 -8.79 9.34
C LYS A 341 -17.61 -9.76 9.97
N PRO A 342 -17.90 -10.31 11.17
CA PRO A 342 -16.98 -11.23 11.84
C PRO A 342 -16.60 -12.45 11.01
N GLU A 343 -17.55 -13.02 10.26
CA GLU A 343 -17.32 -14.15 9.37
C GLU A 343 -16.39 -13.77 8.20
N ASP A 344 -16.57 -12.59 7.59
CA ASP A 344 -15.69 -12.07 6.53
C ASP A 344 -14.28 -11.79 7.09
N ALA A 345 -14.19 -11.19 8.28
CA ALA A 345 -12.92 -10.96 8.95
C ALA A 345 -12.14 -12.26 9.20
N SER A 346 -12.82 -13.33 9.62
CA SER A 346 -12.20 -14.64 9.82
C SER A 346 -11.60 -15.19 8.53
N VAL A 347 -12.34 -15.11 7.43
CA VAL A 347 -11.85 -15.58 6.11
C VAL A 347 -10.67 -14.74 5.65
N LEU A 348 -10.71 -13.40 5.79
CA LEU A 348 -9.62 -12.51 5.39
C LEU A 348 -8.33 -12.78 6.19
N ARG A 349 -8.41 -13.05 7.49
CA ARG A 349 -7.26 -13.49 8.30
C ARG A 349 -6.69 -14.81 7.82
N GLY A 350 -7.54 -15.78 7.48
CA GLY A 350 -7.11 -17.08 6.92
C GLY A 350 -6.41 -16.94 5.57
N ILE A 351 -6.85 -16.00 4.72
CA ILE A 351 -6.14 -15.65 3.46
C ILE A 351 -4.76 -15.08 3.78
N ALA A 352 -4.66 -14.16 4.74
CA ALA A 352 -3.38 -13.59 5.15
C ALA A 352 -2.41 -14.70 5.61
N ASP A 353 -2.84 -15.62 6.47
CA ASP A 353 -2.01 -16.77 6.90
C ASP A 353 -1.56 -17.64 5.70
N THR A 354 -2.47 -17.88 4.75
CA THR A 354 -2.18 -18.71 3.57
C THR A 354 -1.12 -18.09 2.66
N VAL A 355 -1.19 -16.78 2.41
CA VAL A 355 -0.20 -16.11 1.55
C VAL A 355 1.13 -15.92 2.26
N LEU A 356 1.11 -15.66 3.57
CA LEU A 356 2.32 -15.51 4.38
C LEU A 356 3.10 -16.81 4.54
N ALA A 357 2.44 -17.96 4.52
CA ALA A 357 3.10 -19.26 4.53
C ALA A 357 4.01 -19.50 3.31
N LYS A 358 3.80 -18.75 2.22
CA LYS A 358 4.59 -18.82 0.98
C LYS A 358 5.71 -17.79 0.92
N VAL A 359 5.75 -16.84 1.87
CA VAL A 359 6.83 -15.83 1.92
C VAL A 359 8.10 -16.51 2.44
N PRO A 360 9.25 -16.39 1.74
CA PRO A 360 10.50 -16.94 2.22
C PRO A 360 10.85 -16.39 3.61
N ALA A 361 11.37 -17.25 4.49
CA ALA A 361 12.00 -16.81 5.71
C ALA A 361 13.19 -15.89 5.39
N HIS A 362 13.55 -15.01 6.32
CA HIS A 362 14.67 -14.07 6.16
C HIS A 362 15.93 -14.80 5.71
N ALA A 363 16.44 -14.47 4.52
CA ALA A 363 17.82 -14.79 4.21
C ALA A 363 18.67 -13.84 5.06
N ALA A 364 19.47 -14.37 5.98
CA ALA A 364 20.38 -13.55 6.77
C ALA A 364 21.14 -12.61 5.84
N LEU A 365 21.06 -11.31 6.11
CA LEU A 365 21.86 -10.30 5.41
C LEU A 365 23.32 -10.71 5.52
N LYS A 366 23.91 -11.13 4.39
CA LYS A 366 25.34 -11.42 4.29
C LYS A 366 26.12 -10.12 4.14
#